data_b649cf5b30ff50567d8cfb99d924eb8f
#
_entry.id   b649cf5b30ff50567d8cfb99d924eb8f
#
_cell.length_a   1.000
_cell.length_b   1.000
_cell.length_c   1.000
_cell.angle_alpha   90.00
_cell.angle_beta   90.00
_cell.angle_gamma   90.00
#
_symmetry.space_group_name_H-M   'P 1'
#
loop_
_entity.id
_entity.type
_entity.pdbx_description
1 polymer ?
#
loop_
_entity_poly.entity_id
_entity_poly.type
_entity_poly.pdbx_seq_one_letter_code
_entity_poly.pdbx_strand_id
1 'polypeptide(L)'
;MLALSGTLDPLHLXXXXXXXXXXXXXXGAVTRTFDLAGGKVIFASSSRAAERLASWLLRRKLAPRAVLLRSLAISQIQGEPFTTVLLREAKVSREDVVAAGCALAVALTSRILREDRVFFRFDPSYPVRLGEAVSLELSSSQLVMEAAVSADSRPPTDHGETVPPEALEPASVEALFWAMVGDLAGTPMDPGELADAHETLLKVGELLGRWIRQGPPLIPLPPREAQRVGELLASGKAPALEDSPTLAWDFLALVNGLDSPGFSRASSFHEAWLLAGEDARLLAGMLLESSRWRREHESELDETFGRMALGRGAAARALASSLGLAEETAATAAVLPLVLLSLVLTALASGSLARPALQRAAVRRLLPVVGRAAGTASGLPEVLQAALTGEPANHPGAQVAALAAAAAGEGNAAEAVLPTDNPAVAGAFAAARERAFQAQRRPEAGG
;
A
#
# COMPACT_ATOMS: atom_id res chain seq x y z
N MET A 1 -17.88 7.66 -22.71
CA MET A 1 -17.51 6.28 -23.11
C MET A 1 -17.79 5.38 -21.91
N LEU A 2 -18.63 4.35 -22.08
CA LEU A 2 -19.10 3.54 -20.94
C LEU A 2 -18.07 2.47 -20.58
N ALA A 3 -17.65 2.45 -19.32
CA ALA A 3 -16.87 1.34 -18.78
C ALA A 3 -17.80 0.13 -18.65
N LEU A 4 -17.38 -1.01 -19.18
CA LEU A 4 -18.11 -2.27 -19.05
C LEU A 4 -17.56 -3.03 -17.84
N SER A 5 -18.42 -3.31 -16.88
CA SER A 5 -18.07 -4.12 -15.71
C SER A 5 -19.13 -5.21 -15.53
N GLY A 6 -18.72 -6.33 -14.95
CA GLY A 6 -19.63 -7.44 -14.70
C GLY A 6 -18.92 -8.65 -14.13
N THR A 7 -19.70 -9.69 -13.92
CA THR A 7 -19.20 -11.02 -13.55
C THR A 7 -19.31 -11.93 -14.76
N LEU A 8 -18.22 -12.56 -15.14
CA LEU A 8 -18.20 -13.48 -16.29
C LEU A 8 -17.49 -14.78 -15.90
N ASP A 9 -17.91 -15.85 -16.55
CA ASP A 9 -17.12 -17.06 -16.63
C ASP A 9 -15.75 -16.68 -17.27
N PRO A 10 -14.64 -17.06 -16.66
CA PRO A 10 -13.29 -16.69 -17.17
C PRO A 10 -13.04 -17.05 -18.63
N LEU A 11 -13.69 -18.08 -19.16
CA LEU A 11 -13.54 -18.51 -20.56
C LEU A 11 -14.10 -17.49 -21.57
N HIS A 12 -15.03 -16.64 -21.19
CA HIS A 12 -15.64 -15.63 -22.06
C HIS A 12 -14.84 -14.30 -22.12
N LEU A 13 -13.93 -14.16 -21.25
CA LEU A 13 -13.08 -12.93 -21.17
C LEU A 13 -12.21 -12.67 -22.40
N UNK A 14 -11.90 -13.49 -23.02
CA UNK A 14 -11.04 -13.41 -24.12
C UNK A 14 -11.62 -12.95 -25.45
N UNK A 15 -12.77 -12.89 -25.47
CA UNK A 15 -13.43 -12.50 -26.64
C UNK A 15 -13.63 -11.01 -26.77
N UNK A 16 -13.51 -10.29 -25.83
CA UNK A 16 -13.73 -8.88 -25.83
C UNK A 16 -12.54 -8.03 -26.08
N UNK A 17 -11.51 -8.43 -26.49
CA UNK A 17 -10.30 -7.71 -26.61
C UNK A 17 -10.00 -6.92 -27.87
N UNK A 18 -10.69 -6.40 -28.45
CA UNK A 18 -10.41 -5.60 -29.60
C UNK A 18 -10.15 -4.17 -29.33
N UNK A 19 -10.38 -3.74 -28.40
CA UNK A 19 -10.10 -2.37 -28.08
C UNK A 19 -9.02 -2.26 -26.98
N UNK A 20 -8.39 -1.25 -26.82
CA UNK A 20 -7.38 -1.01 -25.86
C UNK A 20 -8.06 -0.77 -24.56
N UNK A 21 -7.91 -1.56 -23.81
CA UNK A 21 -8.53 -1.49 -22.54
C UNK A 21 -7.78 -2.25 -21.50
N UNK A 22 -8.01 -2.02 -20.38
CA UNK A 22 -7.45 -2.73 -19.31
C UNK A 22 -8.47 -3.69 -18.80
N UNK A 23 -8.23 -4.74 -18.61
CA UNK A 23 -8.98 -5.77 -18.07
C UNK A 23 -8.52 -5.99 -16.68
N UNK A 24 -9.25 -5.67 -15.86
CA UNK A 24 -8.97 -5.90 -14.51
C UNK A 24 -9.73 -7.10 -14.10
N UNK A 25 -9.22 -7.88 -13.69
CA UNK A 25 -9.73 -9.08 -13.17
C UNK A 25 -9.53 -9.07 -11.70
N UNK A 26 -10.41 -8.90 -11.14
CA UNK A 26 -10.39 -8.86 -9.75
C UNK A 26 -10.93 -10.14 -9.19
N UNK A 27 -10.25 -10.71 -8.55
CA UNK A 27 -10.57 -11.91 -7.81
C UNK A 27 -10.24 -11.71 -6.40
N GLY A 28 -11.21 -11.40 -5.49
CA GLY A 28 -10.97 -11.05 -4.12
C GLY A 28 -10.16 -9.75 -3.93
N ALA A 29 -9.22 -9.80 -2.99
CA ALA A 29 -8.36 -8.62 -2.71
C ALA A 29 -7.27 -8.40 -3.76
N VAL A 30 -7.22 -9.18 -4.81
CA VAL A 30 -6.14 -9.09 -5.82
C VAL A 30 -6.68 -8.61 -7.16
N THR A 31 -6.14 -7.50 -7.61
CA THR A 31 -6.43 -6.95 -8.95
C THR A 31 -5.31 -7.35 -9.92
N ARG A 32 -5.69 -7.95 -11.02
CA ARG A 32 -4.77 -8.27 -12.12
C ARG A 32 -5.14 -7.41 -13.32
N THR A 33 -4.18 -6.68 -13.83
CA THR A 33 -4.40 -5.72 -14.91
C THR A 33 -3.66 -6.16 -16.17
N PHE A 34 -4.33 -6.07 -17.29
CA PHE A 34 -3.75 -6.35 -18.61
C PHE A 34 -3.96 -5.11 -19.48
N ASP A 35 -2.87 -4.55 -19.96
CA ASP A 35 -2.91 -3.45 -20.93
C ASP A 35 -2.99 -4.06 -22.33
N LEU A 36 -3.99 -3.65 -23.08
CA LEU A 36 -4.30 -4.18 -24.42
C LEU A 36 -4.15 -3.11 -25.48
N ALA A 37 -3.53 -3.45 -26.59
CA ALA A 37 -3.48 -2.58 -27.76
C ALA A 37 -3.53 -3.43 -29.05
N GLY A 38 -4.42 -3.08 -29.95
CA GLY A 38 -4.59 -3.79 -31.23
C GLY A 38 -4.87 -5.28 -31.08
N GLY A 39 -5.62 -5.68 -30.05
CA GLY A 39 -5.94 -7.10 -29.80
C GLY A 39 -4.82 -7.91 -29.15
N LYS A 40 -3.73 -7.25 -28.79
CA LYS A 40 -2.58 -7.88 -28.13
C LYS A 40 -2.45 -7.41 -26.68
N VAL A 41 -2.01 -8.28 -25.81
CA VAL A 41 -1.58 -7.92 -24.44
C VAL A 41 -0.17 -7.33 -24.56
N ILE A 42 -0.03 -6.08 -24.17
CA ILE A 42 1.25 -5.36 -24.23
C ILE A 42 1.94 -5.28 -22.87
N PHE A 43 1.17 -5.41 -21.79
CA PHE A 43 1.71 -5.45 -20.42
C PHE A 43 0.74 -6.19 -19.49
N ALA A 44 1.26 -6.78 -18.41
CA ALA A 44 0.46 -7.43 -17.38
C ALA A 44 1.05 -7.13 -16.00
N SER A 45 0.20 -6.87 -15.03
CA SER A 45 0.61 -6.56 -13.67
C SER A 45 -0.42 -7.05 -12.65
N SER A 46 -0.04 -7.00 -11.37
CA SER A 46 -0.91 -7.41 -10.26
C SER A 46 -0.68 -6.51 -9.05
N SER A 47 -1.74 -6.31 -8.26
CA SER A 47 -1.62 -5.65 -6.95
C SER A 47 -0.82 -6.50 -5.97
N ARG A 48 -0.78 -7.84 -6.14
CA ARG A 48 -0.01 -8.75 -5.27
C ARG A 48 1.48 -8.69 -5.62
N ALA A 49 2.32 -8.39 -4.62
CA ALA A 49 3.78 -8.25 -4.80
C ALA A 49 4.41 -9.47 -5.51
N ALA A 50 4.06 -10.68 -5.09
CA ALA A 50 4.57 -11.93 -5.68
C ALA A 50 4.21 -12.10 -7.17
N GLU A 51 3.22 -11.39 -7.65
CA GLU A 51 2.71 -11.46 -9.03
C GLU A 51 3.17 -10.27 -9.89
N ARG A 52 4.21 -9.55 -9.47
CA ARG A 52 4.76 -8.41 -10.23
C ARG A 52 5.99 -8.82 -11.02
N LEU A 53 6.26 -8.11 -12.10
CA LEU A 53 7.40 -8.37 -12.99
C LEU A 53 8.74 -8.35 -12.22
N ALA A 54 8.94 -7.39 -11.32
CA ALA A 54 10.17 -7.31 -10.53
C ALA A 54 10.40 -8.56 -9.68
N SER A 55 9.36 -9.06 -9.00
CA SER A 55 9.44 -10.31 -8.23
C SER A 55 9.67 -11.53 -9.14
N TRP A 56 9.09 -11.51 -10.33
CA TRP A 56 9.26 -12.57 -11.32
C TRP A 56 10.71 -12.64 -11.82
N LEU A 57 11.30 -11.47 -12.12
CA LEU A 57 12.72 -11.35 -12.54
C LEU A 57 13.67 -11.80 -11.44
N LEU A 58 13.35 -11.43 -10.18
CA LEU A 58 14.14 -11.86 -9.02
C LEU A 58 14.14 -13.39 -8.86
N ARG A 59 12.95 -14.02 -8.92
CA ARG A 59 12.81 -15.49 -8.82
C ARG A 59 13.54 -16.22 -9.92
N ARG A 60 13.60 -15.66 -11.11
CA ARG A 60 14.31 -16.22 -12.27
C ARG A 60 15.80 -15.88 -12.26
N LYS A 61 16.27 -15.12 -11.27
CA LYS A 61 17.67 -14.68 -11.13
C LYS A 61 18.17 -13.87 -12.34
N LEU A 62 17.24 -13.16 -13.02
CA LEU A 62 17.57 -12.33 -14.19
C LEU A 62 18.18 -10.99 -13.80
N ALA A 63 17.90 -10.51 -12.58
CA ALA A 63 18.52 -9.29 -12.05
C ALA A 63 18.74 -9.44 -10.54
N PRO A 64 19.83 -8.87 -10.00
CA PRO A 64 20.09 -8.85 -8.55
C PRO A 64 19.01 -8.03 -7.82
N ARG A 65 18.71 -8.41 -6.57
CA ARG A 65 17.71 -7.72 -5.72
C ARG A 65 17.99 -6.21 -5.63
N ALA A 66 19.24 -5.83 -5.37
CA ALA A 66 19.66 -4.43 -5.25
C ALA A 66 19.31 -3.61 -6.49
N VAL A 67 19.56 -4.15 -7.67
CA VAL A 67 19.25 -3.49 -8.94
C VAL A 67 17.73 -3.34 -9.12
N LEU A 68 16.96 -4.37 -8.77
CA LEU A 68 15.49 -4.32 -8.86
C LEU A 68 14.90 -3.29 -7.89
N LEU A 69 15.41 -3.23 -6.64
CA LEU A 69 14.99 -2.22 -5.65
C LEU A 69 15.26 -0.82 -6.16
N ARG A 70 16.47 -0.58 -6.68
CA ARG A 70 16.87 0.72 -7.24
C ARG A 70 15.99 1.09 -8.43
N SER A 71 15.77 0.16 -9.36
CA SER A 71 14.93 0.40 -10.53
C SER A 71 13.48 0.70 -10.15
N LEU A 72 12.94 0.00 -9.14
CA LEU A 72 11.59 0.28 -8.63
C LEU A 72 11.51 1.67 -8.00
N ALA A 73 12.50 2.04 -7.17
CA ALA A 73 12.54 3.36 -6.53
C ALA A 73 12.60 4.47 -7.59
N ILE A 74 13.51 4.37 -8.55
CA ILE A 74 13.65 5.34 -9.65
C ILE A 74 12.32 5.45 -10.42
N SER A 75 11.74 4.32 -10.79
CA SER A 75 10.47 4.27 -11.54
C SER A 75 9.36 5.01 -10.80
N GLN A 76 9.21 4.76 -9.50
CA GLN A 76 8.17 5.39 -8.69
C GLN A 76 8.43 6.89 -8.48
N ILE A 77 9.68 7.26 -8.22
CA ILE A 77 10.08 8.65 -7.96
C ILE A 77 9.94 9.52 -9.22
N GLN A 78 10.42 9.01 -10.36
CA GLN A 78 10.46 9.78 -11.61
C GLN A 78 9.20 9.62 -12.45
N GLY A 79 8.34 8.67 -12.11
CA GLY A 79 7.17 8.35 -12.93
C GLY A 79 7.54 7.68 -14.25
N GLU A 80 8.77 7.15 -14.36
CA GLU A 80 9.21 6.43 -15.56
C GLU A 80 8.74 4.97 -15.50
N PRO A 81 8.40 4.35 -16.63
CA PRO A 81 8.07 2.93 -16.65
C PRO A 81 9.20 2.07 -16.10
N PHE A 82 8.85 1.09 -15.25
CA PHE A 82 9.81 0.21 -14.58
C PHE A 82 10.74 -0.50 -15.59
N THR A 83 10.19 -0.97 -16.70
CA THR A 83 10.98 -1.68 -17.73
C THR A 83 12.00 -0.77 -18.40
N THR A 84 11.67 0.52 -18.57
CA THR A 84 12.60 1.53 -19.12
C THR A 84 13.79 1.72 -18.17
N VAL A 85 13.49 1.94 -16.89
CA VAL A 85 14.53 2.11 -15.86
C VAL A 85 15.37 0.84 -15.75
N LEU A 86 14.72 -0.32 -15.71
CA LEU A 86 15.41 -1.60 -15.55
C LEU A 86 16.42 -1.85 -16.67
N LEU A 87 16.04 -1.61 -17.93
CA LEU A 87 16.94 -1.81 -19.07
C LEU A 87 18.13 -0.83 -19.05
N ARG A 88 17.93 0.35 -18.46
CA ARG A 88 19.00 1.35 -18.29
C ARG A 88 19.96 0.98 -17.14
N GLU A 89 19.42 0.52 -16.02
CA GLU A 89 20.18 0.28 -14.77
C GLU A 89 20.75 -1.13 -14.66
N ALA A 90 20.14 -2.10 -15.31
CA ALA A 90 20.49 -3.51 -15.20
C ALA A 90 21.13 -4.03 -16.49
N LYS A 91 22.04 -5.00 -16.35
CA LYS A 91 22.58 -5.73 -17.49
C LYS A 91 21.64 -6.91 -17.85
N VAL A 92 20.37 -6.57 -18.13
CA VAL A 92 19.33 -7.54 -18.50
C VAL A 92 18.95 -7.26 -19.96
N SER A 93 18.87 -8.30 -20.77
CA SER A 93 18.48 -8.12 -22.16
C SER A 93 16.99 -7.81 -22.29
N ARG A 94 16.62 -7.05 -23.32
CA ARG A 94 15.23 -6.76 -23.62
C ARG A 94 14.43 -8.06 -23.82
N GLU A 95 15.06 -9.02 -24.48
CA GLU A 95 14.48 -10.35 -24.77
C GLU A 95 14.14 -11.10 -23.48
N ASP A 96 15.03 -11.08 -22.48
CA ASP A 96 14.78 -11.72 -21.19
C ASP A 96 13.60 -11.06 -20.45
N VAL A 97 13.51 -9.72 -20.52
CA VAL A 97 12.41 -8.98 -19.89
C VAL A 97 11.08 -9.30 -20.59
N VAL A 98 11.07 -9.35 -21.94
CA VAL A 98 9.89 -9.75 -22.72
C VAL A 98 9.46 -11.18 -22.34
N ALA A 99 10.40 -12.13 -22.37
CA ALA A 99 10.12 -13.53 -22.04
C ALA A 99 9.59 -13.68 -20.61
N ALA A 100 10.16 -12.93 -19.64
CA ALA A 100 9.69 -12.93 -18.26
C ALA A 100 8.27 -12.33 -18.15
N GLY A 101 8.00 -11.26 -18.89
CA GLY A 101 6.69 -10.60 -18.95
C GLY A 101 5.60 -11.49 -19.57
N CYS A 102 5.93 -12.18 -20.67
CA CYS A 102 5.01 -13.14 -21.31
C CYS A 102 4.68 -14.29 -20.34
N ALA A 103 5.70 -14.86 -19.69
CA ALA A 103 5.50 -15.93 -18.72
C ALA A 103 4.67 -15.45 -17.51
N LEU A 104 4.86 -14.21 -17.09
CA LEU A 104 4.04 -13.59 -16.03
C LEU A 104 2.58 -13.46 -16.49
N ALA A 105 2.34 -12.93 -17.70
CA ALA A 105 0.97 -12.77 -18.24
C ALA A 105 0.26 -14.12 -18.31
N VAL A 106 0.94 -15.17 -18.79
CA VAL A 106 0.39 -16.55 -18.83
C VAL A 106 0.05 -17.01 -17.41
N ALA A 107 0.95 -16.81 -16.43
CA ALA A 107 0.73 -17.23 -15.05
C ALA A 107 -0.45 -16.50 -14.40
N LEU A 108 -0.59 -15.19 -14.66
CA LEU A 108 -1.72 -14.40 -14.15
C LEU A 108 -3.06 -14.87 -14.75
N THR A 109 -3.07 -15.10 -16.05
CA THR A 109 -4.26 -15.60 -16.77
C THR A 109 -4.63 -17.02 -16.29
N SER A 110 -3.63 -17.90 -16.12
CA SER A 110 -3.85 -19.25 -15.60
C SER A 110 -4.50 -19.24 -14.21
N ARG A 111 -4.13 -18.27 -13.36
CA ARG A 111 -4.76 -18.09 -12.05
C ARG A 111 -6.21 -17.61 -12.17
N ILE A 112 -6.47 -16.68 -13.09
CA ILE A 112 -7.81 -16.19 -13.37
C ILE A 112 -8.72 -17.33 -13.84
N LEU A 113 -8.21 -18.18 -14.73
CA LEU A 113 -8.98 -19.33 -15.27
C LEU A 113 -9.35 -20.38 -14.21
N ARG A 114 -8.68 -20.40 -13.06
CA ARG A 114 -8.98 -21.30 -11.94
C ARG A 114 -10.01 -20.75 -10.96
N GLU A 115 -10.34 -19.47 -11.08
CA GLU A 115 -11.30 -18.84 -10.17
C GLU A 115 -12.72 -19.16 -10.62
N ASP A 116 -13.61 -19.53 -9.70
CA ASP A 116 -15.01 -19.82 -10.01
C ASP A 116 -15.76 -18.58 -10.49
N ARG A 117 -15.41 -17.43 -9.95
CA ARG A 117 -15.99 -16.13 -10.30
C ARG A 117 -14.94 -15.05 -10.33
N VAL A 118 -14.94 -14.27 -11.39
CA VAL A 118 -14.02 -13.14 -11.57
C VAL A 118 -14.85 -11.90 -11.89
N PHE A 119 -14.63 -10.83 -11.13
CA PHE A 119 -15.11 -9.51 -11.51
C PHE A 119 -14.14 -8.93 -12.53
N PHE A 120 -14.66 -8.41 -13.60
CA PHE A 120 -13.85 -7.74 -14.62
C PHE A 120 -14.33 -6.31 -14.83
N ARG A 121 -13.39 -5.45 -15.15
CA ARG A 121 -13.67 -4.10 -15.61
C ARG A 121 -12.83 -3.82 -16.83
N PHE A 122 -13.48 -3.32 -17.84
CA PHE A 122 -12.85 -2.91 -19.07
C PHE A 122 -12.86 -1.38 -19.14
N ASP A 123 -11.70 -0.75 -19.12
CA ASP A 123 -11.57 0.70 -19.12
C ASP A 123 -10.83 1.17 -20.36
N PRO A 124 -11.58 1.62 -21.40
CA PRO A 124 -10.98 2.09 -22.63
C PRO A 124 -10.33 3.48 -22.51
N SER A 125 -10.65 4.21 -21.44
CA SER A 125 -10.08 5.55 -21.19
C SER A 125 -8.78 5.50 -20.36
N TYR A 126 -8.45 4.33 -19.80
CA TYR A 126 -7.25 4.19 -19.00
C TYR A 126 -6.02 4.39 -19.88
N PRO A 127 -5.09 5.28 -19.47
CA PRO A 127 -3.89 5.51 -20.27
C PRO A 127 -3.03 4.25 -20.32
N VAL A 128 -3.05 3.60 -21.47
CA VAL A 128 -2.21 2.42 -21.71
C VAL A 128 -0.74 2.81 -21.56
N ARG A 129 0.05 1.94 -20.98
CA ARG A 129 1.48 2.17 -20.73
C ARG A 129 2.31 2.09 -22.02
N LEU A 130 1.96 2.94 -23.00
CA LEU A 130 2.65 2.98 -24.31
C LEU A 130 4.12 3.43 -24.19
N GLY A 131 4.49 4.03 -23.05
CA GLY A 131 5.86 4.44 -22.78
C GLY A 131 6.77 3.34 -22.27
N GLU A 132 6.24 2.14 -22.00
CA GLU A 132 7.08 1.02 -21.57
C GLU A 132 8.09 0.64 -22.66
N ALA A 133 9.35 0.47 -22.27
CA ALA A 133 10.41 0.07 -23.21
C ALA A 133 10.18 -1.33 -23.77
N VAL A 134 9.33 -2.11 -23.12
CA VAL A 134 9.06 -3.51 -23.44
C VAL A 134 7.57 -3.69 -23.67
N SER A 135 7.19 -4.12 -24.87
CA SER A 135 5.83 -4.57 -25.20
C SER A 135 5.85 -6.09 -25.36
N LEU A 136 4.91 -6.78 -24.73
CA LEU A 136 4.83 -8.24 -24.78
C LEU A 136 4.34 -8.72 -26.15
N GLU A 137 3.46 -7.97 -26.79
CA GLU A 137 2.85 -8.26 -28.08
C GLU A 137 2.20 -9.67 -28.18
N LEU A 138 1.74 -10.16 -27.06
CA LEU A 138 1.15 -11.50 -26.94
C LEU A 138 -0.32 -11.46 -27.37
N SER A 139 -0.70 -12.24 -28.39
CA SER A 139 -2.11 -12.26 -28.82
C SER A 139 -2.99 -12.81 -27.71
N SER A 140 -4.20 -12.27 -27.56
CA SER A 140 -5.13 -12.70 -26.51
C SER A 140 -5.49 -14.19 -26.63
N SER A 141 -5.65 -14.71 -27.85
CA SER A 141 -5.92 -16.13 -28.10
C SER A 141 -4.74 -17.01 -27.67
N GLN A 142 -3.52 -16.63 -28.02
CA GLN A 142 -2.32 -17.36 -27.59
C GLN A 142 -2.20 -17.36 -26.08
N LEU A 143 -2.42 -16.19 -25.44
CA LEU A 143 -2.35 -16.06 -23.97
C LEU A 143 -3.34 -17.02 -23.28
N VAL A 144 -4.60 -17.04 -23.75
CA VAL A 144 -5.64 -17.90 -23.16
C VAL A 144 -5.29 -19.39 -23.36
N MET A 145 -4.83 -19.78 -24.56
CA MET A 145 -4.43 -21.17 -24.82
C MET A 145 -3.26 -21.63 -23.92
N GLU A 146 -2.20 -20.84 -23.84
CA GLU A 146 -1.05 -21.16 -22.99
C GLU A 146 -1.43 -21.18 -21.51
N ALA A 147 -2.29 -20.26 -21.07
CA ALA A 147 -2.77 -20.17 -19.70
C ALA A 147 -3.66 -21.38 -19.33
N ALA A 148 -4.53 -21.85 -20.26
CA ALA A 148 -5.37 -23.01 -20.04
C ALA A 148 -4.53 -24.30 -19.87
N VAL A 149 -3.55 -24.50 -20.75
CA VAL A 149 -2.58 -25.62 -20.62
C VAL A 149 -1.86 -25.54 -19.26
N SER A 150 -1.44 -24.34 -18.85
CA SER A 150 -0.77 -24.16 -17.57
C SER A 150 -1.71 -24.39 -16.37
N ALA A 151 -3.00 -24.03 -16.51
CA ALA A 151 -4.00 -24.23 -15.46
C ALA A 151 -4.24 -25.73 -15.23
N ASP A 152 -4.39 -26.51 -16.30
CA ASP A 152 -4.64 -27.93 -16.23
C ASP A 152 -3.48 -28.74 -15.61
N SER A 153 -2.27 -28.22 -15.72
CA SER A 153 -1.04 -28.90 -15.28
C SER A 153 -0.74 -28.80 -13.80
N ARG A 154 -1.47 -27.97 -13.03
CA ARG A 154 -1.19 -27.73 -11.61
C ARG A 154 -2.40 -28.01 -10.74
N PRO A 155 -2.19 -28.61 -9.54
CA PRO A 155 -3.29 -28.82 -8.60
C PRO A 155 -3.93 -27.47 -8.17
N PRO A 156 -5.22 -27.48 -7.83
CA PRO A 156 -5.88 -26.27 -7.33
C PRO A 156 -5.18 -25.79 -6.08
N THR A 157 -4.85 -24.51 -6.06
CA THR A 157 -4.32 -23.86 -4.87
C THR A 157 -5.50 -23.58 -3.92
N ASP A 158 -5.29 -23.92 -2.66
CA ASP A 158 -6.26 -23.62 -1.61
C ASP A 158 -6.50 -22.09 -1.56
N HIS A 159 -7.68 -21.69 -1.93
CA HIS A 159 -8.08 -20.29 -1.94
C HIS A 159 -8.65 -19.91 -0.58
N GLY A 160 -7.87 -19.26 0.23
CA GLY A 160 -8.38 -18.64 1.44
C GLY A 160 -9.53 -17.68 1.12
N GLU A 161 -10.32 -17.37 2.13
CA GLU A 161 -11.54 -16.55 2.07
C GLU A 161 -11.54 -15.47 1.00
N THR A 162 -12.58 -15.47 0.19
CA THR A 162 -12.84 -14.44 -0.83
C THR A 162 -13.10 -13.10 -0.14
N VAL A 163 -12.11 -12.25 -0.17
CA VAL A 163 -12.26 -10.85 0.26
C VAL A 163 -13.03 -10.10 -0.84
N PRO A 164 -14.05 -9.30 -0.49
CA PRO A 164 -14.83 -8.57 -1.50
C PRO A 164 -13.98 -7.65 -2.36
N PRO A 165 -14.40 -7.41 -3.60
CA PRO A 165 -13.59 -6.65 -4.55
C PRO A 165 -13.42 -5.18 -4.17
N GLU A 166 -12.29 -4.73 -4.47
CA GLU A 166 -11.76 -3.36 -4.64
C GLU A 166 -12.47 -2.22 -3.92
N ALA A 167 -11.99 -2.01 -2.72
CA ALA A 167 -12.54 -1.10 -1.76
C ALA A 167 -12.44 0.41 -2.14
N LEU A 168 -11.75 0.74 -3.23
CA LEU A 168 -11.60 2.14 -3.72
C LEU A 168 -12.16 2.34 -5.14
N GLU A 169 -12.93 1.37 -5.65
CA GLU A 169 -13.71 1.53 -6.89
C GLU A 169 -14.93 2.45 -6.62
N PRO A 170 -15.44 3.16 -7.63
CA PRO A 170 -16.55 4.09 -7.42
C PRO A 170 -17.75 3.49 -6.68
N ALA A 171 -18.16 2.25 -7.01
CA ALA A 171 -19.27 1.59 -6.34
C ALA A 171 -18.99 1.31 -4.86
N SER A 172 -17.74 0.97 -4.51
CA SER A 172 -17.33 0.73 -3.13
C SER A 172 -17.22 2.04 -2.36
N VAL A 173 -16.70 3.09 -3.01
CA VAL A 173 -16.64 4.44 -2.42
C VAL A 173 -18.05 4.98 -2.18
N GLU A 174 -18.99 4.71 -3.09
CA GLU A 174 -20.38 5.08 -2.90
C GLU A 174 -21.00 4.36 -1.68
N ALA A 175 -20.72 3.06 -1.51
CA ALA A 175 -21.14 2.33 -0.32
C ALA A 175 -20.53 2.91 0.95
N LEU A 176 -19.24 3.31 0.91
CA LEU A 176 -18.58 3.98 2.03
C LEU A 176 -19.24 5.35 2.35
N PHE A 177 -19.62 6.09 1.31
CA PHE A 177 -20.34 7.37 1.49
C PHE A 177 -21.66 7.15 2.23
N TRP A 178 -22.48 6.19 1.78
CA TRP A 178 -23.77 5.93 2.44
C TRP A 178 -23.58 5.40 3.87
N ALA A 179 -22.54 4.60 4.12
CA ALA A 179 -22.21 4.17 5.48
C ALA A 179 -21.77 5.37 6.35
N MET A 180 -21.01 6.31 5.79
CA MET A 180 -20.60 7.55 6.46
C MET A 180 -21.82 8.40 6.82
N VAL A 181 -22.77 8.55 5.90
CA VAL A 181 -24.01 9.26 6.13
C VAL A 181 -24.81 8.60 7.28
N GLY A 182 -24.85 7.28 7.29
CA GLY A 182 -25.45 6.51 8.37
C GLY A 182 -24.82 6.77 9.75
N ASP A 183 -23.49 6.90 9.80
CA ASP A 183 -22.75 7.22 11.04
C ASP A 183 -23.13 8.62 11.58
N LEU A 184 -23.63 9.50 10.70
CA LEU A 184 -24.02 10.88 11.04
C LEU A 184 -25.54 11.02 11.23
N ALA A 185 -26.26 9.89 11.36
CA ALA A 185 -27.70 9.90 11.55
C ALA A 185 -28.07 10.75 12.79
N GLY A 186 -29.02 11.68 12.59
CA GLY A 186 -29.41 12.63 13.61
C GLY A 186 -28.65 13.97 13.59
N THR A 187 -27.62 14.10 12.76
CA THR A 187 -26.92 15.38 12.54
C THR A 187 -27.57 16.07 11.33
N PRO A 188 -28.17 17.26 11.51
CA PRO A 188 -28.74 17.98 10.36
C PRO A 188 -27.65 18.33 9.34
N MET A 189 -27.86 17.92 8.09
CA MET A 189 -26.93 18.19 7.00
C MET A 189 -27.68 18.81 5.81
N ASP A 190 -27.02 19.75 5.18
CA ASP A 190 -27.55 20.36 3.97
C ASP A 190 -27.36 19.41 2.78
N PRO A 191 -28.36 19.28 1.88
CA PRO A 191 -28.18 18.45 0.66
C PRO A 191 -26.98 18.87 -0.20
N GLY A 192 -26.62 20.15 -0.24
CA GLY A 192 -25.42 20.62 -0.93
C GLY A 192 -24.12 20.07 -0.32
N GLU A 193 -24.02 20.11 1.02
CA GLU A 193 -22.87 19.55 1.74
C GLU A 193 -22.72 18.05 1.49
N LEU A 194 -23.83 17.33 1.41
CA LEU A 194 -23.81 15.90 1.11
C LEU A 194 -23.32 15.63 -0.32
N ALA A 195 -23.77 16.43 -1.28
CA ALA A 195 -23.34 16.29 -2.68
C ALA A 195 -21.83 16.58 -2.81
N ASP A 196 -21.33 17.63 -2.15
CA ASP A 196 -19.89 17.98 -2.14
C ASP A 196 -19.06 16.88 -1.46
N ALA A 197 -19.56 16.31 -0.37
CA ALA A 197 -18.89 15.21 0.34
C ALA A 197 -18.81 13.95 -0.55
N HIS A 198 -19.89 13.64 -1.27
CA HIS A 198 -19.95 12.50 -2.18
C HIS A 198 -18.92 12.67 -3.31
N GLU A 199 -18.92 13.83 -3.97
CA GLU A 199 -17.96 14.14 -5.04
C GLU A 199 -16.51 14.08 -4.54
N THR A 200 -16.26 14.65 -3.35
CA THR A 200 -14.93 14.62 -2.73
C THR A 200 -14.48 13.18 -2.47
N LEU A 201 -15.34 12.34 -1.90
CA LEU A 201 -14.98 10.94 -1.63
C LEU A 201 -14.69 10.16 -2.92
N LEU A 202 -15.45 10.39 -3.99
CA LEU A 202 -15.18 9.77 -5.29
C LEU A 202 -13.81 10.17 -5.83
N LYS A 203 -13.46 11.44 -5.77
CA LYS A 203 -12.16 11.97 -6.21
C LYS A 203 -11.01 11.38 -5.36
N VAL A 204 -11.20 11.33 -4.04
CA VAL A 204 -10.21 10.78 -3.11
C VAL A 204 -10.03 9.27 -3.36
N GLY A 205 -11.12 8.54 -3.53
CA GLY A 205 -11.08 7.10 -3.86
C GLY A 205 -10.30 6.84 -5.14
N GLU A 206 -10.56 7.62 -6.19
CA GLU A 206 -9.83 7.52 -7.46
C GLU A 206 -8.34 7.81 -7.28
N LEU A 207 -8.00 8.88 -6.56
CA LEU A 207 -6.61 9.30 -6.30
C LEU A 207 -5.85 8.20 -5.54
N LEU A 208 -6.41 7.73 -4.42
CA LEU A 208 -5.79 6.69 -3.59
C LEU A 208 -5.73 5.35 -4.34
N GLY A 209 -6.78 5.01 -5.06
CA GLY A 209 -6.81 3.79 -5.89
C GLY A 209 -5.73 3.82 -6.97
N ARG A 210 -5.54 4.96 -7.64
CA ARG A 210 -4.49 5.15 -8.64
C ARG A 210 -3.09 4.98 -8.02
N TRP A 211 -2.87 5.64 -6.86
CA TRP A 211 -1.61 5.56 -6.11
C TRP A 211 -1.25 4.10 -5.77
N ILE A 212 -2.22 3.32 -5.30
CA ILE A 212 -1.99 1.91 -4.93
C ILE A 212 -1.69 1.04 -6.16
N ARG A 213 -2.37 1.30 -7.30
CA ARG A 213 -2.23 0.48 -8.50
C ARG A 213 -0.92 0.72 -9.27
N GLN A 214 -0.27 1.85 -9.06
CA GLN A 214 0.95 2.23 -9.82
C GLN A 214 2.19 1.43 -9.42
N GLY A 215 2.18 0.70 -8.31
CA GLY A 215 3.32 -0.10 -7.85
C GLY A 215 3.42 -0.09 -6.33
N PRO A 216 4.61 -0.27 -5.76
CA PRO A 216 4.79 -0.03 -4.34
C PRO A 216 4.36 1.41 -4.01
N PRO A 217 3.35 1.60 -3.14
CA PRO A 217 2.77 2.93 -2.95
C PRO A 217 3.67 3.80 -2.06
N LEU A 218 4.56 4.58 -2.68
CA LEU A 218 5.49 5.49 -2.00
C LEU A 218 4.78 6.80 -1.64
N ILE A 219 5.18 7.38 -0.51
CA ILE A 219 4.61 8.61 0.04
C ILE A 219 5.72 9.68 0.11
N PRO A 220 5.52 10.88 -0.44
CA PRO A 220 6.53 11.94 -0.32
C PRO A 220 6.80 12.27 1.15
N LEU A 221 8.07 12.37 1.53
CA LEU A 221 8.44 12.70 2.90
C LEU A 221 8.02 14.14 3.24
N PRO A 222 7.37 14.35 4.40
CA PRO A 222 7.10 15.70 4.89
C PRO A 222 8.38 16.52 5.03
N PRO A 223 8.35 17.86 4.89
CA PRO A 223 9.57 18.68 4.87
C PRO A 223 10.46 18.53 6.09
N ARG A 224 9.90 18.47 7.30
CA ARG A 224 10.68 18.29 8.54
C ARG A 224 11.32 16.90 8.62
N GLU A 225 10.57 15.89 8.22
CA GLU A 225 11.06 14.50 8.13
C GLU A 225 12.21 14.44 7.11
N ALA A 226 12.01 15.05 5.94
CA ALA A 226 13.02 15.12 4.88
C ALA A 226 14.31 15.80 5.36
N GLN A 227 14.19 16.91 6.09
CA GLN A 227 15.34 17.62 6.67
C GLN A 227 16.10 16.71 7.65
N ARG A 228 15.37 16.10 8.60
CA ARG A 228 15.95 15.22 9.62
C ARG A 228 16.67 14.01 8.99
N VAL A 229 16.02 13.37 8.02
CA VAL A 229 16.64 12.26 7.26
C VAL A 229 17.92 12.73 6.57
N GLY A 230 17.89 13.90 5.93
CA GLY A 230 19.06 14.47 5.26
C GLY A 230 20.26 14.68 6.22
N GLU A 231 19.98 15.21 7.41
CA GLU A 231 21.01 15.43 8.45
C GLU A 231 21.60 14.10 8.96
N LEU A 232 20.74 13.09 9.17
CA LEU A 232 21.18 11.76 9.61
C LEU A 232 22.06 11.09 8.55
N LEU A 233 21.61 11.11 7.29
CA LEU A 233 22.39 10.54 6.18
C LEU A 233 23.74 11.24 6.00
N ALA A 234 23.76 12.58 6.10
CA ALA A 234 25.00 13.38 6.00
C ALA A 234 25.97 13.07 7.14
N SER A 235 25.45 12.74 8.33
CA SER A 235 26.30 12.35 9.48
C SER A 235 26.68 10.86 9.48
N GLY A 236 26.25 10.10 8.46
CA GLY A 236 26.55 8.69 8.34
C GLY A 236 25.65 7.77 9.18
N LYS A 237 24.60 8.32 9.80
CA LYS A 237 23.68 7.56 10.65
C LYS A 237 22.50 7.01 9.85
N ALA A 238 21.97 5.86 10.27
CA ALA A 238 20.71 5.34 9.76
C ALA A 238 19.55 6.06 10.48
N PRO A 239 18.49 6.45 9.77
CA PRO A 239 17.30 6.99 10.42
C PRO A 239 16.60 5.93 11.29
N ALA A 240 16.03 6.35 12.41
CA ALA A 240 15.14 5.50 13.20
C ALA A 240 13.70 5.68 12.72
N LEU A 241 12.84 4.75 13.11
CA LEU A 241 11.41 4.79 12.76
C LEU A 241 10.75 6.12 13.15
N GLU A 242 11.06 6.60 14.35
CA GLU A 242 10.45 7.81 14.91
C GLU A 242 10.96 9.09 14.23
N ASP A 243 12.16 9.03 13.68
CA ASP A 243 12.71 10.16 12.91
C ASP A 243 12.05 10.30 11.55
N SER A 244 11.55 9.18 11.03
CA SER A 244 11.12 9.12 9.64
C SER A 244 10.07 8.04 9.39
N PRO A 245 8.85 8.22 9.94
CA PRO A 245 7.78 7.23 9.74
C PRO A 245 7.40 7.04 8.27
N THR A 246 7.41 8.10 7.48
CA THR A 246 7.10 8.03 6.04
C THR A 246 8.18 7.25 5.27
N LEU A 247 9.46 7.52 5.58
CA LEU A 247 10.56 6.74 5.01
C LEU A 247 10.44 5.25 5.39
N ALA A 248 10.03 4.98 6.63
CA ALA A 248 9.82 3.60 7.08
C ALA A 248 8.75 2.89 6.23
N TRP A 249 7.65 3.59 5.94
CA TRP A 249 6.61 3.10 5.02
C TRP A 249 7.21 2.78 3.65
N ASP A 250 7.95 3.74 3.07
CA ASP A 250 8.51 3.61 1.73
C ASP A 250 9.49 2.43 1.64
N PHE A 251 10.37 2.27 2.65
CA PHE A 251 11.29 1.13 2.72
C PHE A 251 10.54 -0.20 2.79
N LEU A 252 9.52 -0.29 3.65
CA LEU A 252 8.71 -1.49 3.78
C LEU A 252 7.98 -1.80 2.47
N ALA A 253 7.42 -0.78 1.81
CA ALA A 253 6.72 -0.95 0.54
C ALA A 253 7.67 -1.42 -0.58
N LEU A 254 8.86 -0.86 -0.66
CA LEU A 254 9.87 -1.25 -1.67
C LEU A 254 10.42 -2.66 -1.40
N VAL A 255 10.84 -2.92 -0.17
CA VAL A 255 11.53 -4.17 0.20
C VAL A 255 10.56 -5.36 0.14
N ASN A 256 9.36 -5.20 0.71
CA ASN A 256 8.33 -6.25 0.69
C ASN A 256 7.62 -6.35 -0.67
N GLY A 257 7.67 -5.29 -1.46
CA GLY A 257 7.18 -5.28 -2.84
C GLY A 257 7.98 -6.21 -3.76
N LEU A 258 9.18 -6.62 -3.35
CA LEU A 258 10.01 -7.63 -4.02
C LEU A 258 9.88 -8.98 -3.30
N ASP A 259 8.84 -9.74 -3.63
CA ASP A 259 8.58 -11.04 -3.02
C ASP A 259 9.34 -12.15 -3.76
N SER A 260 10.11 -12.92 -3.01
CA SER A 260 10.84 -14.08 -3.55
C SER A 260 10.94 -15.18 -2.51
N PRO A 261 10.80 -16.45 -2.90
CA PRO A 261 10.99 -17.57 -1.97
C PRO A 261 12.37 -17.51 -1.31
N GLY A 262 12.41 -17.74 -0.01
CA GLY A 262 13.62 -17.73 0.78
C GLY A 262 14.02 -16.37 1.36
N PHE A 263 13.27 -15.31 1.01
CA PHE A 263 13.44 -14.00 1.66
C PHE A 263 12.26 -13.71 2.58
N SER A 264 12.56 -13.50 3.86
CA SER A 264 11.53 -13.08 4.81
C SER A 264 11.06 -11.65 4.50
N ARG A 265 9.80 -11.40 4.75
CA ARG A 265 9.24 -10.05 4.65
C ARG A 265 9.66 -9.25 5.87
N ALA A 266 10.04 -8.01 5.66
CA ALA A 266 10.37 -7.10 6.75
C ALA A 266 9.10 -6.76 7.55
N SER A 267 9.16 -6.98 8.85
CA SER A 267 8.08 -6.65 9.79
C SER A 267 8.38 -5.36 10.57
N SER A 268 9.55 -4.76 10.34
CA SER A 268 9.96 -3.50 10.97
C SER A 268 10.81 -2.67 9.99
N PHE A 269 10.90 -1.38 10.26
CA PHE A 269 11.76 -0.48 9.48
C PHE A 269 13.22 -0.93 9.55
N HIS A 270 13.68 -1.35 10.73
CA HIS A 270 15.04 -1.84 10.92
C HIS A 270 15.34 -3.04 10.01
N GLU A 271 14.43 -4.02 9.97
CA GLU A 271 14.56 -5.17 9.06
C GLU A 271 14.57 -4.76 7.58
N ALA A 272 13.68 -3.81 7.20
CA ALA A 272 13.62 -3.32 5.82
C ALA A 272 14.94 -2.64 5.43
N TRP A 273 15.51 -1.84 6.34
CA TRP A 273 16.82 -1.20 6.15
C TRP A 273 17.93 -2.23 5.95
N LEU A 274 17.98 -3.25 6.80
CA LEU A 274 18.97 -4.35 6.68
C LEU A 274 18.80 -5.14 5.38
N LEU A 275 17.55 -5.41 4.97
CA LEU A 275 17.28 -6.14 3.73
C LEU A 275 17.59 -5.32 2.47
N ALA A 276 17.58 -4.00 2.55
CA ALA A 276 18.05 -3.12 1.47
C ALA A 276 19.59 -3.15 1.36
N GLY A 277 20.28 -3.51 2.45
CA GLY A 277 21.72 -3.74 2.42
C GLY A 277 22.53 -2.48 2.16
N GLU A 278 23.57 -2.61 1.33
CA GLU A 278 24.48 -1.50 0.99
C GLU A 278 23.76 -0.37 0.24
N ASP A 279 22.65 -0.66 -0.42
CA ASP A 279 21.87 0.34 -1.15
C ASP A 279 20.90 1.13 -0.25
N ALA A 280 20.76 0.79 1.04
CA ALA A 280 19.80 1.45 1.93
C ALA A 280 19.96 2.99 1.95
N ARG A 281 21.20 3.46 2.08
CA ARG A 281 21.49 4.90 2.10
C ARG A 281 21.20 5.56 0.75
N LEU A 282 21.54 4.89 -0.33
CA LEU A 282 21.26 5.37 -1.69
C LEU A 282 19.75 5.51 -1.91
N LEU A 283 18.98 4.47 -1.52
CA LEU A 283 17.52 4.48 -1.62
C LEU A 283 16.92 5.63 -0.78
N ALA A 284 17.39 5.79 0.46
CA ALA A 284 16.92 6.88 1.33
C ALA A 284 17.24 8.25 0.71
N GLY A 285 18.43 8.41 0.14
CA GLY A 285 18.82 9.64 -0.57
C GLY A 285 17.93 9.93 -1.78
N MET A 286 17.59 8.91 -2.55
CA MET A 286 16.70 9.04 -3.71
C MET A 286 15.28 9.45 -3.27
N LEU A 287 14.74 8.81 -2.22
CA LEU A 287 13.43 9.16 -1.67
C LEU A 287 13.42 10.60 -1.13
N LEU A 288 14.50 11.01 -0.47
CA LEU A 288 14.69 12.37 0.00
C LEU A 288 14.70 13.38 -1.14
N GLU A 289 15.44 13.10 -2.23
CA GLU A 289 15.49 13.99 -3.39
C GLU A 289 14.11 14.12 -4.07
N SER A 290 13.38 13.02 -4.17
CA SER A 290 12.02 13.06 -4.74
C SER A 290 11.09 13.99 -3.96
N SER A 291 11.26 14.04 -2.65
CA SER A 291 10.44 14.87 -1.76
C SER A 291 10.72 16.37 -1.93
N ARG A 292 11.94 16.74 -2.37
CA ARG A 292 12.29 18.13 -2.63
C ARG A 292 11.50 18.73 -3.80
N TRP A 293 11.08 17.91 -4.75
CA TRP A 293 10.33 18.36 -5.93
C TRP A 293 8.83 18.59 -5.64
N ARG A 294 8.34 18.15 -4.46
CA ARG A 294 6.92 18.19 -4.10
C ARG A 294 6.61 19.15 -2.93
N ARG A 295 7.51 20.08 -2.62
CA ARG A 295 7.45 20.96 -1.44
C ARG A 295 6.36 22.03 -1.42
N GLU A 296 5.38 21.98 -2.30
CA GLU A 296 4.40 23.07 -2.42
C GLU A 296 3.33 23.12 -1.33
N HIS A 297 3.27 22.13 -0.43
CA HIS A 297 2.24 22.05 0.61
C HIS A 297 2.85 21.70 1.97
N GLU A 298 3.40 22.66 2.68
CA GLU A 298 3.75 22.52 4.10
C GLU A 298 2.46 22.40 4.92
N SER A 299 2.29 21.32 5.65
CA SER A 299 1.14 21.16 6.52
C SER A 299 1.55 21.32 7.99
N GLU A 300 0.73 22.06 8.75
CA GLU A 300 0.83 22.18 10.21
C GLU A 300 0.70 20.83 10.91
N LEU A 301 0.25 19.83 10.17
CA LEU A 301 0.06 18.48 10.67
C LEU A 301 1.40 17.76 10.94
N ASP A 302 2.50 18.15 10.24
CA ASP A 302 3.78 17.43 10.32
C ASP A 302 4.33 17.32 11.74
N GLU A 303 4.31 18.43 12.50
CA GLU A 303 4.78 18.44 13.88
C GLU A 303 3.91 17.55 14.79
N THR A 304 2.62 17.64 14.62
CA THR A 304 1.66 16.83 15.37
C THR A 304 1.88 15.34 15.09
N PHE A 305 2.00 14.97 13.81
CA PHE A 305 2.26 13.58 13.41
C PHE A 305 3.60 13.07 13.94
N GLY A 306 4.65 13.89 13.91
CA GLY A 306 5.95 13.54 14.47
C GLY A 306 5.87 13.22 15.97
N ARG A 307 5.19 14.08 16.74
CA ARG A 307 4.99 13.85 18.18
C ARG A 307 4.14 12.60 18.45
N MET A 308 3.11 12.39 17.64
CA MET A 308 2.27 11.19 17.74
C MET A 308 3.10 9.92 17.46
N ALA A 309 3.94 9.95 16.42
CA ALA A 309 4.80 8.81 16.07
C ALA A 309 5.77 8.47 17.21
N LEU A 310 6.40 9.48 17.82
CA LEU A 310 7.26 9.29 18.99
C LEU A 310 6.50 8.63 20.16
N GLY A 311 5.33 9.17 20.48
CA GLY A 311 4.50 8.65 21.58
C GLY A 311 4.04 7.21 21.32
N ARG A 312 3.53 6.94 20.11
CA ARG A 312 3.07 5.60 19.74
C ARG A 312 4.20 4.58 19.71
N GLY A 313 5.34 4.95 19.12
CA GLY A 313 6.51 4.07 19.05
C GLY A 313 7.01 3.66 20.43
N ALA A 314 7.12 4.63 21.34
CA ALA A 314 7.56 4.39 22.72
C ALA A 314 6.56 3.51 23.48
N ALA A 315 5.25 3.78 23.33
CA ALA A 315 4.19 2.98 23.96
C ALA A 315 4.18 1.54 23.43
N ALA A 316 4.32 1.38 22.11
CA ALA A 316 4.28 0.07 21.47
C ALA A 316 5.44 -0.82 21.91
N ARG A 317 6.65 -0.26 22.05
CA ARG A 317 7.79 -1.04 22.56
C ARG A 317 7.53 -1.53 23.99
N ALA A 318 6.88 -0.71 24.83
CA ALA A 318 6.52 -1.11 26.18
C ALA A 318 5.47 -2.24 26.21
N LEU A 319 4.59 -2.27 25.21
CA LEU A 319 3.53 -3.29 25.10
C LEU A 319 3.99 -4.58 24.39
N ALA A 320 5.12 -4.54 23.68
CA ALA A 320 5.56 -5.57 22.75
C ALA A 320 5.57 -6.98 23.36
N SER A 321 6.25 -7.14 24.51
CA SER A 321 6.39 -8.45 25.14
C SER A 321 5.04 -9.03 25.62
N SER A 322 4.12 -8.17 26.09
CA SER A 322 2.80 -8.61 26.54
C SER A 322 1.89 -9.09 25.39
N LEU A 323 2.24 -8.72 24.16
CA LEU A 323 1.50 -9.08 22.94
C LEU A 323 2.26 -10.10 22.07
N GLY A 324 3.41 -10.60 22.57
CA GLY A 324 4.20 -11.58 21.82
C GLY A 324 4.87 -11.02 20.56
N LEU A 325 5.20 -9.73 20.54
CA LEU A 325 5.83 -9.06 19.38
C LEU A 325 7.28 -8.65 19.72
N ALA A 326 8.11 -8.59 18.72
CA ALA A 326 9.40 -7.90 18.82
C ALA A 326 9.18 -6.38 18.94
N GLU A 327 10.00 -5.70 19.72
CA GLU A 327 9.85 -4.25 20.02
C GLU A 327 9.78 -3.40 18.73
N GLU A 328 10.64 -3.66 17.77
CA GLU A 328 10.68 -2.89 16.53
C GLU A 328 9.48 -3.18 15.62
N THR A 329 8.99 -4.43 15.62
CA THR A 329 7.76 -4.79 14.90
C THR A 329 6.55 -4.09 15.53
N ALA A 330 6.48 -4.10 16.87
CA ALA A 330 5.40 -3.43 17.62
C ALA A 330 5.40 -1.92 17.34
N ALA A 331 6.57 -1.27 17.41
CA ALA A 331 6.71 0.16 17.13
C ALA A 331 6.27 0.48 15.69
N THR A 332 6.71 -0.32 14.73
CA THR A 332 6.35 -0.16 13.31
C THR A 332 4.84 -0.31 13.11
N ALA A 333 4.23 -1.34 13.70
CA ALA A 333 2.78 -1.59 13.64
C ALA A 333 1.98 -0.42 14.21
N ALA A 334 2.46 0.21 15.28
CA ALA A 334 1.77 1.34 15.92
C ALA A 334 1.90 2.65 15.13
N VAL A 335 3.01 2.83 14.42
CA VAL A 335 3.34 4.11 13.74
C VAL A 335 2.78 4.14 12.30
N LEU A 336 2.82 3.03 11.56
CA LEU A 336 2.38 3.01 10.15
C LEU A 336 0.96 3.53 9.92
N PRO A 337 -0.04 3.26 10.79
CA PRO A 337 -1.38 3.85 10.57
C PRO A 337 -1.39 5.38 10.57
N LEU A 338 -0.45 6.04 11.27
CA LEU A 338 -0.32 7.50 11.23
C LEU A 338 0.10 8.00 9.84
N VAL A 339 0.97 7.27 9.17
CA VAL A 339 1.44 7.62 7.82
C VAL A 339 0.25 7.59 6.85
N LEU A 340 -0.56 6.53 6.90
CA LEU A 340 -1.77 6.45 6.08
C LEU A 340 -2.82 7.48 6.48
N LEU A 341 -2.95 7.77 7.77
CA LEU A 341 -3.87 8.81 8.25
C LEU A 341 -3.46 10.17 7.68
N SER A 342 -2.18 10.51 7.70
CA SER A 342 -1.64 11.74 7.10
C SER A 342 -1.99 11.82 5.61
N LEU A 343 -1.78 10.73 4.88
CA LEU A 343 -2.09 10.64 3.45
C LEU A 343 -3.59 10.85 3.17
N VAL A 344 -4.45 10.17 3.93
CA VAL A 344 -5.91 10.26 3.77
C VAL A 344 -6.38 11.69 4.10
N LEU A 345 -5.84 12.29 5.17
CA LEU A 345 -6.19 13.67 5.53
C LEU A 345 -5.75 14.67 4.45
N THR A 346 -4.55 14.49 3.90
CA THR A 346 -4.05 15.33 2.80
C THR A 346 -4.95 15.20 1.56
N ALA A 347 -5.33 13.97 1.23
CA ALA A 347 -6.24 13.72 0.10
C ALA A 347 -7.61 14.36 0.33
N LEU A 348 -8.17 14.26 1.55
CA LEU A 348 -9.45 14.87 1.90
C LEU A 348 -9.37 16.42 1.92
N ALA A 349 -8.23 16.98 2.32
CA ALA A 349 -8.02 18.43 2.35
C ALA A 349 -8.02 19.05 0.95
N SER A 350 -7.70 18.26 -0.09
CA SER A 350 -7.78 18.72 -1.48
C SER A 350 -9.23 18.85 -1.98
N GLY A 351 -10.21 18.36 -1.22
CA GLY A 351 -11.65 18.45 -1.52
C GLY A 351 -12.38 19.45 -0.63
N SER A 352 -13.69 19.48 -0.76
CA SER A 352 -14.56 20.50 -0.11
C SER A 352 -15.27 19.97 1.16
N LEU A 353 -14.61 19.14 1.96
CA LEU A 353 -15.19 18.64 3.21
C LEU A 353 -15.04 19.71 4.32
N ALA A 354 -16.00 20.63 4.38
CA ALA A 354 -15.94 21.77 5.30
C ALA A 354 -16.18 21.42 6.78
N ARG A 355 -16.98 20.38 7.06
CA ARG A 355 -17.34 20.03 8.44
C ARG A 355 -16.40 19.01 9.06
N PRO A 356 -15.84 19.28 10.27
CA PRO A 356 -15.00 18.28 10.96
C PRO A 356 -15.68 16.93 11.22
N ALA A 357 -17.01 16.93 11.42
CA ALA A 357 -17.77 15.69 11.61
C ALA A 357 -17.72 14.82 10.34
N LEU A 358 -17.91 15.43 9.17
CA LEU A 358 -17.80 14.73 7.88
C LEU A 358 -16.38 14.20 7.65
N GLN A 359 -15.36 15.02 7.95
CA GLN A 359 -13.95 14.61 7.82
C GLN A 359 -13.64 13.40 8.71
N ARG A 360 -14.06 13.44 9.99
CA ARG A 360 -13.83 12.31 10.92
C ARG A 360 -14.54 11.05 10.45
N ALA A 361 -15.78 11.16 9.99
CA ALA A 361 -16.56 10.02 9.49
C ALA A 361 -15.91 9.43 8.22
N ALA A 362 -15.47 10.30 7.30
CA ALA A 362 -14.78 9.91 6.08
C ALA A 362 -13.46 9.16 6.40
N VAL A 363 -12.63 9.71 7.29
CA VAL A 363 -11.38 9.08 7.74
C VAL A 363 -11.66 7.70 8.34
N ARG A 364 -12.64 7.61 9.25
CA ARG A 364 -13.01 6.35 9.91
C ARG A 364 -13.36 5.26 8.91
N ARG A 365 -14.02 5.61 7.82
CA ARG A 365 -14.44 4.65 6.79
C ARG A 365 -13.34 4.35 5.77
N LEU A 366 -12.57 5.37 5.35
CA LEU A 366 -11.52 5.21 4.33
C LEU A 366 -10.26 4.52 4.87
N LEU A 367 -9.83 4.85 6.09
CA LEU A 367 -8.52 4.43 6.59
C LEU A 367 -8.33 2.89 6.60
N PRO A 368 -9.28 2.07 7.10
CA PRO A 368 -9.10 0.61 7.06
C PRO A 368 -9.06 0.06 5.63
N VAL A 369 -9.83 0.67 4.73
CA VAL A 369 -9.91 0.27 3.32
C VAL A 369 -8.59 0.55 2.60
N VAL A 370 -8.07 1.78 2.76
CA VAL A 370 -6.77 2.20 2.21
C VAL A 370 -5.66 1.36 2.83
N GLY A 371 -5.73 1.11 4.14
CA GLY A 371 -4.77 0.28 4.88
C GLY A 371 -4.67 -1.13 4.31
N ARG A 372 -5.81 -1.77 4.08
CA ARG A 372 -5.88 -3.10 3.49
C ARG A 372 -5.29 -3.12 2.07
N ALA A 373 -5.74 -2.20 1.22
CA ALA A 373 -5.30 -2.13 -0.18
C ALA A 373 -3.80 -1.81 -0.29
N ALA A 374 -3.33 -0.80 0.44
CA ALA A 374 -1.93 -0.39 0.43
C ALA A 374 -1.02 -1.45 1.07
N GLY A 375 -1.44 -2.07 2.16
CA GLY A 375 -0.70 -3.15 2.82
C GLY A 375 -0.52 -4.36 1.91
N THR A 376 -1.59 -4.74 1.21
CA THR A 376 -1.54 -5.83 0.20
C THR A 376 -0.61 -5.45 -0.96
N ALA A 377 -0.77 -4.23 -1.49
CA ALA A 377 0.06 -3.73 -2.59
C ALA A 377 1.54 -3.65 -2.21
N SER A 378 1.84 -3.33 -0.97
CA SER A 378 3.21 -3.27 -0.45
C SER A 378 3.77 -4.64 -0.05
N GLY A 379 2.95 -5.68 -0.06
CA GLY A 379 3.38 -7.02 0.38
C GLY A 379 3.70 -7.11 1.86
N LEU A 380 3.09 -6.24 2.69
CA LEU A 380 3.39 -6.21 4.14
C LEU A 380 3.02 -7.53 4.82
N PRO A 381 3.77 -7.95 5.85
CA PRO A 381 3.38 -9.10 6.64
C PRO A 381 2.08 -8.87 7.40
N GLU A 382 1.41 -9.96 7.77
CA GLU A 382 0.08 -9.96 8.38
C GLU A 382 -0.01 -9.04 9.61
N VAL A 383 1.02 -9.03 10.46
CA VAL A 383 1.05 -8.20 11.65
C VAL A 383 0.91 -6.71 11.33
N LEU A 384 1.56 -6.24 10.27
CA LEU A 384 1.45 -4.84 9.83
C LEU A 384 0.12 -4.57 9.11
N GLN A 385 -0.38 -5.53 8.34
CA GLN A 385 -1.69 -5.39 7.69
C GLN A 385 -2.81 -5.28 8.73
N ALA A 386 -2.78 -6.13 9.78
CA ALA A 386 -3.74 -6.06 10.88
C ALA A 386 -3.67 -4.71 11.61
N ALA A 387 -2.47 -4.17 11.80
CA ALA A 387 -2.29 -2.84 12.41
C ALA A 387 -2.93 -1.72 11.56
N LEU A 388 -2.80 -1.81 10.24
CA LEU A 388 -3.35 -0.80 9.31
C LEU A 388 -4.88 -0.84 9.21
N THR A 389 -5.47 -2.02 9.34
CA THR A 389 -6.91 -2.21 9.21
C THR A 389 -7.66 -2.19 10.54
N GLY A 390 -6.96 -2.49 11.64
CA GLY A 390 -7.57 -2.76 12.93
C GLY A 390 -8.26 -4.13 13.00
N GLU A 391 -8.04 -5.01 12.00
CA GLU A 391 -8.75 -6.28 11.87
C GLU A 391 -7.80 -7.44 11.56
N PRO A 392 -8.06 -8.61 12.11
CA PRO A 392 -9.03 -8.83 13.18
C PRO A 392 -8.58 -8.20 14.52
N ALA A 393 -9.52 -7.71 15.31
CA ALA A 393 -9.22 -6.92 16.51
C ALA A 393 -8.39 -7.68 17.56
N ASN A 394 -8.43 -9.00 17.55
CA ASN A 394 -7.63 -9.84 18.46
C ASN A 394 -6.21 -10.13 17.93
N HIS A 395 -5.87 -9.70 16.71
CA HIS A 395 -4.52 -9.87 16.15
C HIS A 395 -3.54 -8.96 16.89
N PRO A 396 -2.34 -9.46 17.31
CA PRO A 396 -1.37 -8.63 18.03
C PRO A 396 -1.03 -7.29 17.34
N GLY A 397 -0.97 -7.27 16.01
CA GLY A 397 -0.72 -6.05 15.23
C GLY A 397 -1.81 -4.99 15.42
N ALA A 398 -3.09 -5.41 15.35
CA ALA A 398 -4.23 -4.50 15.58
C ALA A 398 -4.26 -4.02 17.05
N GLN A 399 -4.03 -4.93 17.98
CA GLN A 399 -4.01 -4.62 19.41
C GLN A 399 -2.92 -3.60 19.77
N VAL A 400 -1.68 -3.82 19.28
CA VAL A 400 -0.59 -2.90 19.61
C VAL A 400 -0.84 -1.50 19.00
N ALA A 401 -1.39 -1.42 17.79
CA ALA A 401 -1.72 -0.14 17.17
C ALA A 401 -2.78 0.63 17.99
N ALA A 402 -3.86 -0.06 18.39
CA ALA A 402 -4.94 0.54 19.17
C ALA A 402 -4.48 0.96 20.58
N LEU A 403 -3.80 0.07 21.29
CA LEU A 403 -3.33 0.32 22.67
C LEU A 403 -2.26 1.42 22.70
N ALA A 404 -1.34 1.44 21.73
CA ALA A 404 -0.30 2.48 21.65
C ALA A 404 -0.92 3.85 21.36
N ALA A 405 -1.92 3.93 20.49
CA ALA A 405 -2.65 5.18 20.22
C ALA A 405 -3.37 5.68 21.48
N ALA A 406 -4.06 4.78 22.20
CA ALA A 406 -4.74 5.12 23.45
C ALA A 406 -3.73 5.57 24.53
N ALA A 407 -2.59 4.91 24.65
CA ALA A 407 -1.52 5.25 25.61
C ALA A 407 -0.90 6.63 25.29
N ALA A 408 -0.79 6.98 24.01
CA ALA A 408 -0.29 8.28 23.56
C ALA A 408 -1.31 9.42 23.73
N GLY A 409 -2.51 9.12 24.24
CA GLY A 409 -3.56 10.11 24.48
C GLY A 409 -4.38 10.46 23.24
N GLU A 410 -4.35 9.63 22.21
CA GLU A 410 -5.07 9.84 20.98
C GLU A 410 -6.41 9.10 21.02
N GLY A 411 -7.49 9.85 20.90
CA GLY A 411 -8.84 9.31 20.91
C GLY A 411 -9.44 9.14 22.32
N ASN A 412 -10.69 8.77 22.34
CA ASN A 412 -11.38 8.45 23.60
C ASN A 412 -10.84 7.13 24.13
N ALA A 413 -10.06 7.21 25.21
CA ALA A 413 -9.51 6.05 25.92
C ALA A 413 -10.60 5.04 26.35
N ALA A 414 -11.87 5.47 26.37
CA ALA A 414 -13.02 4.64 26.69
C ALA A 414 -13.42 3.67 25.57
N GLU A 415 -13.01 3.92 24.32
CA GLU A 415 -13.33 3.03 23.18
C GLU A 415 -12.26 1.97 22.90
N ALA A 416 -11.04 2.18 23.39
CA ALA A 416 -10.07 1.12 23.43
C ALA A 416 -10.54 0.15 24.54
N VAL A 417 -11.26 -0.88 24.16
CA VAL A 417 -11.57 -1.98 25.07
C VAL A 417 -10.22 -2.57 25.48
N LEU A 418 -9.67 -2.05 26.58
CA LEU A 418 -8.57 -2.72 27.23
C LEU A 418 -9.01 -4.18 27.41
N PRO A 419 -8.19 -5.16 27.00
CA PRO A 419 -8.46 -6.52 27.41
C PRO A 419 -8.26 -6.56 28.93
N THR A 420 -9.31 -6.16 29.66
CA THR A 420 -9.34 -6.07 31.12
C THR A 420 -9.09 -7.42 31.79
N ASP A 421 -9.23 -8.48 31.02
CA ASP A 421 -9.08 -9.84 31.47
C ASP A 421 -7.61 -10.33 31.47
N ASN A 422 -6.67 -9.54 30.93
CA ASN A 422 -5.24 -9.90 30.92
C ASN A 422 -4.44 -8.90 31.78
N PRO A 423 -4.08 -9.28 33.02
CA PRO A 423 -3.37 -8.37 33.94
C PRO A 423 -1.98 -7.97 33.43
N ALA A 424 -1.33 -8.80 32.63
CA ALA A 424 -0.02 -8.45 32.02
C ALA A 424 -0.16 -7.29 31.03
N VAL A 425 -1.21 -7.29 30.21
CA VAL A 425 -1.49 -6.21 29.26
C VAL A 425 -1.88 -4.92 30.02
N ALA A 426 -2.69 -5.04 31.08
CA ALA A 426 -3.09 -3.89 31.90
C ALA A 426 -1.87 -3.22 32.58
N GLY A 427 -0.95 -4.02 33.13
CA GLY A 427 0.30 -3.51 33.73
C GLY A 427 1.21 -2.85 32.67
N ALA A 428 1.37 -3.49 31.51
CA ALA A 428 2.16 -2.96 30.40
C ALA A 428 1.58 -1.64 29.86
N PHE A 429 0.25 -1.49 29.87
CA PHE A 429 -0.42 -0.28 29.40
C PHE A 429 -0.09 0.94 30.27
N ALA A 430 -0.02 0.78 31.59
CA ALA A 430 0.38 1.88 32.48
C ALA A 430 1.81 2.34 32.19
N ALA A 431 2.74 1.40 31.98
CA ALA A 431 4.13 1.71 31.61
C ALA A 431 4.18 2.37 30.22
N ALA A 432 3.35 1.91 29.29
CA ALA A 432 3.27 2.45 27.92
C ALA A 432 2.83 3.93 27.94
N ARG A 433 1.83 4.27 28.75
CA ARG A 433 1.38 5.67 28.92
C ARG A 433 2.50 6.57 29.42
N GLU A 434 3.24 6.14 30.41
CA GLU A 434 4.36 6.91 30.95
C GLU A 434 5.46 7.11 29.90
N ARG A 435 5.82 6.07 29.17
CA ARG A 435 6.83 6.15 28.10
C ARG A 435 6.37 7.06 26.95
N ALA A 436 5.09 6.97 26.55
CA ALA A 436 4.54 7.85 25.51
C ALA A 436 4.62 9.32 25.93
N PHE A 437 4.20 9.62 27.16
CA PHE A 437 4.24 10.97 27.71
C PHE A 437 5.68 11.53 27.78
N GLN A 438 6.64 10.72 28.21
CA GLN A 438 8.05 11.11 28.24
C GLN A 438 8.62 11.34 26.84
N ALA A 439 8.27 10.48 25.87
CA ALA A 439 8.74 10.60 24.51
C ALA A 439 8.22 11.89 23.83
N GLN A 440 6.94 12.22 24.06
CA GLN A 440 6.32 13.42 23.47
C GLN A 440 6.86 14.73 24.07
N ARG A 441 7.41 14.67 25.29
CA ARG A 441 7.98 15.83 26.00
C ARG A 441 9.46 16.05 25.73
N ARG A 442 10.14 15.13 25.09
CA ARG A 442 11.56 15.35 24.74
C ARG A 442 11.63 16.59 23.87
N PRO A 443 12.33 17.64 24.30
CA PRO A 443 12.59 18.77 23.40
C PRO A 443 13.36 18.23 22.20
N GLU A 444 12.98 18.67 21.03
CA GLU A 444 13.75 18.35 19.83
C GLU A 444 15.21 18.72 20.12
N ALA A 445 16.08 17.72 20.14
CA ALA A 445 17.49 17.91 20.51
C ALA A 445 18.11 18.88 19.50
N GLY A 446 18.26 20.10 19.99
CA GLY A 446 19.06 21.20 19.43
C GLY A 446 18.94 21.48 17.93
N GLY A 447 18.30 22.59 17.63
CA GLY A 447 18.54 23.25 16.35
C GLY A 447 19.98 23.77 16.26
#